data_d2feda0550d74f817ec74129d6c0699c
#
_entry.id   d2feda0550d74f817ec74129d6c0699c
#
_cell.length_a   1.000
_cell.length_b   1.000
_cell.length_c   1.000
_cell.angle_alpha   90.00
_cell.angle_beta   90.00
_cell.angle_gamma   90.00
#
_symmetry.space_group_name_H-M   'P 1'
#
loop_
_entity.id
_entity.type
_entity.pdbx_description
1 polymer ?
#
loop_
_entity_poly.entity_id
_entity_poly.type
_entity_poly.pdbx_seq_one_letter_code
_entity_poly.pdbx_strand_id
1 'polypeptide(L)'
;MWDINKFRDGLRVEFHQNEPLLASFSMIGIDASIANAFRRIMIADVPTLAVETVFIDNNTSVVQDEVLSHRLGLIPFRGGREGLDKFLKWWKRPTDMEAANGNYFDYNTVRLTLHVECTHNQNAAEDETDPTKLYNHAHVYARDIVYEPIGRQSMYFSGENTIAPVNPDILIAKLRPGQVIDLTMHMHKGVGSDHAKFSPVATASYRLMPTINILKPIIGQDAVKFANCFPKGVIGLEKVTRKEASKEGSGYEGHEGEFKAVVKDPMRDTVSRECLRHDEFKDKVKLGRRRDHFIFQVESTGQWDSDAILLEAVAHLKEKARRLEEHLFNMAR
;
A
#
# COMPACT_ATOMS: atom_id res chain seq x y z
N MET A 1 -2.12 -31.26 -17.05
CA MET A 1 -1.42 -30.30 -17.92
C MET A 1 -2.05 -28.92 -17.70
N TRP A 2 -1.24 -27.88 -17.53
CA TRP A 2 -1.74 -26.51 -17.38
C TRP A 2 -2.32 -26.02 -18.71
N ASP A 3 -3.53 -25.44 -18.65
CA ASP A 3 -4.27 -24.98 -19.83
C ASP A 3 -4.51 -23.47 -19.73
N ILE A 4 -3.93 -22.72 -20.64
CA ILE A 4 -4.01 -21.26 -20.68
C ILE A 4 -5.42 -20.73 -20.93
N ASN A 5 -6.23 -21.45 -21.73
CA ASN A 5 -7.60 -21.02 -22.01
C ASN A 5 -8.47 -21.19 -20.75
N LYS A 6 -8.33 -22.30 -20.06
CA LYS A 6 -9.01 -22.54 -18.80
C LYS A 6 -8.60 -21.53 -17.72
N PHE A 7 -7.32 -21.18 -17.67
CA PHE A 7 -6.82 -20.13 -16.77
C PHE A 7 -7.43 -18.77 -17.12
N ARG A 8 -7.41 -18.40 -18.40
CA ARG A 8 -7.96 -17.11 -18.89
C ARG A 8 -9.45 -16.99 -18.61
N ASP A 9 -10.21 -18.05 -18.82
CA ASP A 9 -11.67 -18.07 -18.60
C ASP A 9 -12.01 -18.07 -17.10
N GLY A 10 -11.14 -18.60 -16.26
CA GLY A 10 -11.30 -18.68 -14.81
C GLY A 10 -10.82 -17.46 -14.04
N LEU A 11 -9.92 -16.66 -14.62
CA LEU A 11 -9.35 -15.48 -13.95
C LEU A 11 -10.37 -14.36 -13.88
N ARG A 12 -10.61 -13.88 -12.65
CA ARG A 12 -11.44 -12.68 -12.39
C ARG A 12 -10.76 -11.81 -11.38
N VAL A 13 -10.85 -10.49 -11.59
CA VAL A 13 -10.41 -9.46 -10.64
C VAL A 13 -11.61 -8.58 -10.35
N GLU A 14 -11.99 -8.51 -9.07
CA GLU A 14 -13.17 -7.76 -8.62
C GLU A 14 -12.75 -6.78 -7.54
N PHE A 15 -12.89 -5.47 -7.79
CA PHE A 15 -12.61 -4.44 -6.79
C PHE A 15 -13.79 -4.28 -5.84
N HIS A 16 -13.51 -4.31 -4.55
CA HIS A 16 -14.46 -4.04 -3.46
C HIS A 16 -14.36 -2.61 -2.96
N GLN A 17 -13.14 -2.07 -2.96
CA GLN A 17 -12.80 -0.68 -2.64
C GLN A 17 -11.67 -0.24 -3.57
N ASN A 18 -11.80 0.94 -4.15
CA ASN A 18 -10.79 1.54 -5.00
C ASN A 18 -10.69 3.04 -4.70
N GLU A 19 -9.78 3.36 -3.78
CA GLU A 19 -9.44 4.73 -3.38
C GLU A 19 -7.96 4.98 -3.70
N PRO A 20 -7.52 6.21 -3.88
CA PRO A 20 -6.12 6.50 -4.25
C PRO A 20 -5.08 5.88 -3.33
N LEU A 21 -5.35 5.82 -2.02
CA LEU A 21 -4.43 5.28 -1.02
C LEU A 21 -4.77 3.85 -0.56
N LEU A 22 -5.96 3.34 -0.88
CA LEU A 22 -6.43 2.06 -0.39
C LEU A 22 -7.22 1.31 -1.45
N ALA A 23 -6.75 0.14 -1.84
CA ALA A 23 -7.51 -0.79 -2.68
C ALA A 23 -7.75 -2.11 -1.96
N SER A 24 -8.98 -2.60 -2.08
CA SER A 24 -9.33 -3.99 -1.72
C SER A 24 -9.96 -4.66 -2.92
N PHE A 25 -9.42 -5.80 -3.32
CA PHE A 25 -9.89 -6.54 -4.48
C PHE A 25 -9.73 -8.04 -4.32
N SER A 26 -10.60 -8.79 -4.98
CA SER A 26 -10.50 -10.25 -5.10
C SER A 26 -9.82 -10.64 -6.40
N MET A 27 -8.88 -11.58 -6.32
CA MET A 27 -8.36 -12.33 -7.47
C MET A 27 -8.84 -13.78 -7.36
N ILE A 28 -9.59 -14.23 -8.37
CA ILE A 28 -10.26 -15.54 -8.40
C ILE A 28 -9.69 -16.34 -9.56
N GLY A 29 -9.53 -17.66 -9.38
CA GLY A 29 -9.03 -18.55 -10.43
C GLY A 29 -7.50 -18.62 -10.52
N ILE A 30 -6.79 -18.15 -9.49
CA ILE A 30 -5.32 -18.25 -9.39
C ILE A 30 -4.92 -19.16 -8.23
N ASP A 31 -3.66 -19.56 -8.22
CA ASP A 31 -3.07 -20.25 -7.08
C ASP A 31 -2.25 -19.31 -6.18
N ALA A 32 -1.78 -19.85 -5.05
CA ALA A 32 -1.02 -19.09 -4.08
C ALA A 32 0.34 -18.61 -4.61
N SER A 33 0.94 -19.28 -5.59
CA SER A 33 2.23 -18.88 -6.16
C SER A 33 2.09 -17.56 -6.93
N ILE A 34 1.06 -17.45 -7.74
CA ILE A 34 0.75 -16.23 -8.52
C ILE A 34 0.33 -15.11 -7.57
N ALA A 35 -0.56 -15.38 -6.61
CA ALA A 35 -0.98 -14.40 -5.63
C ALA A 35 0.21 -13.83 -4.84
N ASN A 36 1.12 -14.69 -4.36
CA ASN A 36 2.30 -14.24 -3.65
C ASN A 36 3.32 -13.53 -4.56
N ALA A 37 3.41 -13.90 -5.84
CA ALA A 37 4.24 -13.19 -6.80
C ALA A 37 3.78 -11.72 -6.94
N PHE A 38 2.48 -11.47 -7.11
CA PHE A 38 1.94 -10.10 -7.16
C PHE A 38 2.22 -9.34 -5.86
N ARG A 39 1.95 -9.95 -4.71
CA ARG A 39 2.24 -9.30 -3.42
C ARG A 39 3.71 -8.90 -3.29
N ARG A 40 4.63 -9.77 -3.65
CA ARG A 40 6.07 -9.50 -3.57
C ARG A 40 6.51 -8.43 -4.56
N ILE A 41 5.98 -8.45 -5.78
CA ILE A 41 6.31 -7.45 -6.80
C ILE A 41 5.82 -6.07 -6.37
N MET A 42 4.61 -5.96 -5.84
CA MET A 42 4.07 -4.69 -5.33
C MET A 42 4.94 -4.08 -4.23
N ILE A 43 5.55 -4.90 -3.36
CA ILE A 43 6.41 -4.43 -2.27
C ILE A 43 7.81 -4.09 -2.76
N ALA A 44 8.39 -4.93 -3.63
CA ALA A 44 9.83 -4.99 -3.85
C ALA A 44 10.31 -4.53 -5.22
N ASP A 45 9.47 -4.59 -6.26
CA ASP A 45 9.94 -4.44 -7.64
C ASP A 45 9.35 -3.20 -8.35
N VAL A 46 8.22 -2.66 -7.89
CA VAL A 46 7.63 -1.45 -8.48
C VAL A 46 8.50 -0.25 -8.17
N PRO A 47 8.99 0.49 -9.19
CA PRO A 47 9.94 1.57 -8.99
C PRO A 47 9.25 2.83 -8.45
N THR A 48 9.98 3.55 -7.58
CA THR A 48 9.58 4.85 -7.05
C THR A 48 10.75 5.82 -7.00
N LEU A 49 10.48 7.05 -6.58
CA LEU A 49 11.47 8.09 -6.32
C LEU A 49 11.64 8.29 -4.82
N ALA A 50 12.89 8.32 -4.35
CA ALA A 50 13.19 8.71 -2.98
C ALA A 50 14.53 9.45 -2.91
N VAL A 51 14.70 10.26 -1.87
CA VAL A 51 15.97 10.94 -1.58
C VAL A 51 17.02 9.89 -1.22
N GLU A 52 18.15 9.91 -1.92
CA GLU A 52 19.27 8.98 -1.72
C GLU A 52 20.50 9.67 -1.12
N THR A 53 20.80 10.88 -1.58
CA THR A 53 21.94 11.66 -1.13
C THR A 53 21.46 13.02 -0.62
N VAL A 54 21.97 13.46 0.51
CA VAL A 54 21.71 14.77 1.10
C VAL A 54 23.05 15.49 1.27
N PHE A 55 23.15 16.69 0.70
CA PHE A 55 24.28 17.60 0.88
C PHE A 55 23.85 18.70 1.83
N ILE A 56 24.44 18.76 3.00
CA ILE A 56 24.09 19.70 4.05
C ILE A 56 25.12 20.83 4.04
N ASP A 57 24.67 22.04 3.66
CA ASP A 57 25.48 23.23 3.67
C ASP A 57 25.47 23.88 5.06
N ASN A 58 24.30 23.92 5.72
CA ASN A 58 24.16 24.46 7.07
C ASN A 58 23.02 23.76 7.82
N ASN A 59 23.31 23.25 9.02
CA ASN A 59 22.32 22.71 9.93
C ASN A 59 22.64 23.14 11.37
N THR A 60 21.96 24.16 11.85
CA THR A 60 22.06 24.62 13.24
C THR A 60 20.88 24.20 14.09
N SER A 61 20.04 23.27 13.59
CA SER A 61 18.92 22.71 14.33
C SER A 61 19.39 21.77 15.44
N VAL A 62 18.45 21.35 16.30
CA VAL A 62 18.72 20.33 17.35
C VAL A 62 18.87 18.93 16.75
N VAL A 63 18.39 18.72 15.52
CA VAL A 63 18.42 17.42 14.84
C VAL A 63 19.79 17.22 14.21
N GLN A 64 20.47 16.11 14.55
CA GLN A 64 21.75 15.75 13.96
C GLN A 64 21.63 15.46 12.46
N ASP A 65 22.71 15.69 11.70
CA ASP A 65 22.73 15.59 10.25
C ASP A 65 22.30 14.20 9.74
N GLU A 66 22.79 13.13 10.37
CA GLU A 66 22.46 11.76 10.00
C GLU A 66 20.97 11.47 10.23
N VAL A 67 20.42 11.95 11.34
CA VAL A 67 18.99 11.77 11.67
C VAL A 67 18.12 12.57 10.71
N LEU A 68 18.52 13.81 10.40
CA LEU A 68 17.83 14.68 9.45
C LEU A 68 17.82 14.04 8.05
N SER A 69 18.98 13.60 7.57
CA SER A 69 19.13 12.94 6.28
C SER A 69 18.29 11.66 6.18
N HIS A 70 18.28 10.84 7.23
CA HIS A 70 17.45 9.64 7.28
C HIS A 70 15.95 9.98 7.22
N ARG A 71 15.49 10.99 7.95
CA ARG A 71 14.09 11.44 7.92
C ARG A 71 13.68 11.96 6.55
N LEU A 72 14.54 12.78 5.90
CA LEU A 72 14.32 13.27 4.55
C LEU A 72 14.23 12.13 3.53
N GLY A 73 15.08 11.11 3.69
CA GLY A 73 15.06 9.91 2.85
C GLY A 73 13.76 9.12 2.90
N LEU A 74 13.01 9.19 4.01
CA LEU A 74 11.75 8.45 4.22
C LEU A 74 10.51 9.23 3.77
N ILE A 75 10.62 10.49 3.37
CA ILE A 75 9.49 11.25 2.84
C ILE A 75 9.07 10.70 1.48
N PRO A 76 7.82 10.27 1.29
CA PRO A 76 7.36 9.81 -0.01
C PRO A 76 7.09 11.00 -0.94
N PHE A 77 7.59 10.91 -2.16
CA PHE A 77 7.39 11.92 -3.21
C PHE A 77 6.60 11.34 -4.37
N ARG A 78 5.71 12.15 -4.94
CA ARG A 78 4.96 11.84 -6.14
C ARG A 78 5.44 12.72 -7.27
N GLY A 79 5.49 12.15 -8.49
CA GLY A 79 5.81 12.85 -9.72
C GLY A 79 5.09 12.21 -10.89
N GLY A 80 5.17 12.84 -12.08
CA GLY A 80 4.53 12.34 -13.29
C GLY A 80 5.01 10.94 -13.67
N ARG A 81 4.06 10.02 -13.90
CA ARG A 81 4.31 8.62 -14.26
C ARG A 81 5.16 8.50 -15.52
N GLU A 82 4.84 9.29 -16.54
CA GLU A 82 5.57 9.26 -17.81
C GLU A 82 7.05 9.62 -17.64
N GLY A 83 7.34 10.60 -16.77
CA GLY A 83 8.71 10.98 -16.44
C GLY A 83 9.46 9.86 -15.72
N LEU A 84 8.79 9.20 -14.76
CA LEU A 84 9.38 8.10 -14.00
C LEU A 84 9.68 6.87 -14.88
N ASP A 85 8.77 6.52 -15.80
CA ASP A 85 8.90 5.29 -16.59
C ASP A 85 9.76 5.46 -17.84
N LYS A 86 9.55 6.56 -18.58
CA LYS A 86 10.17 6.75 -19.90
C LYS A 86 11.43 7.60 -19.87
N PHE A 87 11.49 8.60 -19.00
CA PHE A 87 12.59 9.56 -18.97
C PHE A 87 13.67 9.18 -17.96
N LEU A 88 13.29 8.91 -16.69
CA LEU A 88 14.26 8.60 -15.65
C LEU A 88 14.83 7.20 -15.80
N LYS A 89 16.16 7.15 -15.92
CA LYS A 89 16.95 5.92 -15.94
C LYS A 89 17.41 5.55 -14.54
N TRP A 90 17.80 4.28 -14.39
CA TRP A 90 18.39 3.79 -13.15
C TRP A 90 19.72 4.49 -12.89
N TRP A 91 19.87 4.98 -11.66
CA TRP A 91 21.13 5.49 -11.17
C TRP A 91 21.94 4.33 -10.59
N LYS A 92 23.23 4.29 -10.94
CA LYS A 92 24.18 3.37 -10.34
C LYS A 92 25.06 4.18 -9.39
N ARG A 93 25.19 3.73 -8.13
CA ARG A 93 26.12 4.35 -7.20
C ARG A 93 27.51 4.35 -7.82
N PRO A 94 28.17 5.50 -7.96
CA PRO A 94 29.52 5.57 -8.51
C PRO A 94 30.47 4.80 -7.61
N THR A 95 31.45 4.13 -8.23
CA THR A 95 32.61 3.61 -7.49
C THR A 95 33.49 4.79 -7.02
N ASP A 96 34.35 4.57 -6.02
CA ASP A 96 35.15 5.63 -5.41
C ASP A 96 35.97 6.44 -6.43
N MET A 97 36.36 5.85 -7.55
CA MET A 97 37.07 6.54 -8.65
C MET A 97 36.16 7.42 -9.50
N GLU A 98 34.86 7.11 -9.60
CA GLU A 98 33.89 7.85 -10.39
C GLU A 98 33.18 8.94 -9.56
N ALA A 99 33.24 8.86 -8.25
CA ALA A 99 32.60 9.80 -7.33
C ALA A 99 33.11 11.24 -7.49
N ALA A 100 34.37 11.41 -7.90
CA ALA A 100 34.96 12.72 -8.16
C ALA A 100 34.37 13.48 -9.36
N ASN A 101 33.70 12.77 -10.32
CA ASN A 101 33.15 13.36 -11.54
C ASN A 101 31.62 13.47 -11.54
N GLY A 102 30.94 13.12 -10.44
CA GLY A 102 29.49 13.28 -10.21
C GLY A 102 28.64 12.79 -11.39
N ASN A 103 28.25 11.52 -11.38
CA ASN A 103 27.35 10.93 -12.40
C ASN A 103 25.89 11.39 -12.23
N TYR A 104 25.68 12.71 -12.05
CA TYR A 104 24.36 13.32 -11.86
C TYR A 104 23.91 14.01 -13.15
N PHE A 105 22.97 13.38 -13.84
CA PHE A 105 22.40 13.88 -15.10
C PHE A 105 20.90 14.12 -14.97
N ASP A 106 20.33 14.91 -15.84
CA ASP A 106 18.88 15.20 -15.88
C ASP A 106 18.01 13.95 -15.98
N TYR A 107 18.52 12.88 -16.56
CA TYR A 107 17.80 11.62 -16.77
C TYR A 107 17.99 10.59 -15.65
N ASN A 108 18.79 10.85 -14.63
CA ASN A 108 19.02 9.89 -13.52
C ASN A 108 18.93 10.50 -12.14
N THR A 109 18.93 11.82 -12.02
CA THR A 109 18.95 12.53 -10.75
C THR A 109 17.92 13.64 -10.75
N VAL A 110 17.12 13.72 -9.71
CA VAL A 110 16.19 14.81 -9.45
C VAL A 110 16.73 15.61 -8.27
N ARG A 111 16.82 16.93 -8.44
CA ARG A 111 17.32 17.85 -7.41
C ARG A 111 16.19 18.48 -6.63
N LEU A 112 16.32 18.47 -5.33
CA LEU A 112 15.45 19.17 -4.39
C LEU A 112 16.31 20.05 -3.48
N THR A 113 15.76 21.17 -3.04
CA THR A 113 16.41 22.07 -2.06
C THR A 113 15.49 22.33 -0.87
N LEU A 114 16.08 22.56 0.27
CA LEU A 114 15.40 22.99 1.48
C LEU A 114 16.23 24.09 2.14
N HIS A 115 15.73 25.30 2.10
CA HIS A 115 16.33 26.44 2.78
C HIS A 115 15.31 27.10 3.70
N VAL A 116 15.50 26.98 5.01
CA VAL A 116 14.59 27.52 6.03
C VAL A 116 15.38 28.13 7.17
N GLU A 117 15.11 29.40 7.45
CA GLU A 117 15.65 30.15 8.60
C GLU A 117 14.50 30.54 9.54
N CYS A 118 14.67 30.30 10.82
CA CYS A 118 13.72 30.70 11.86
C CYS A 118 14.06 32.10 12.38
N THR A 119 13.09 33.01 12.29
CA THR A 119 13.23 34.40 12.77
C THR A 119 12.09 34.76 13.71
N HIS A 120 12.29 35.85 14.49
CA HIS A 120 11.21 36.41 15.31
C HIS A 120 10.11 37.00 14.44
N ASN A 121 8.86 36.72 14.78
CA ASN A 121 7.71 37.36 14.17
C ASN A 121 7.46 38.75 14.84
N GLN A 122 7.77 39.80 14.12
CA GLN A 122 7.58 41.18 14.60
C GLN A 122 6.11 41.57 14.83
N ASN A 123 5.17 40.77 14.29
CA ASN A 123 3.73 41.04 14.40
C ASN A 123 3.06 40.15 15.49
N ALA A 124 3.84 39.43 16.28
CA ALA A 124 3.31 38.61 17.39
C ALA A 124 2.82 39.52 18.53
N ALA A 125 1.74 39.14 19.19
CA ALA A 125 1.25 39.81 20.37
C ALA A 125 2.27 39.65 21.54
N GLU A 126 2.38 40.67 22.41
CA GLU A 126 3.38 40.66 23.50
C GLU A 126 3.17 39.51 24.51
N ASP A 127 1.95 39.02 24.66
CA ASP A 127 1.54 37.93 25.55
C ASP A 127 1.38 36.59 24.85
N GLU A 128 1.75 36.48 23.56
CA GLU A 128 1.70 35.20 22.83
C GLU A 128 2.74 34.22 23.37
N THR A 129 2.32 32.97 23.58
CA THR A 129 3.19 31.90 24.10
C THR A 129 3.40 30.77 23.10
N ASP A 130 2.59 30.72 22.03
CA ASP A 130 2.68 29.69 21.03
C ASP A 130 3.90 29.96 20.10
N PRO A 131 4.91 29.05 20.06
CA PRO A 131 6.07 29.21 19.20
C PRO A 131 5.75 29.36 17.72
N THR A 132 4.63 28.80 17.26
CA THR A 132 4.22 28.88 15.84
C THR A 132 3.76 30.26 15.42
N LYS A 133 3.34 31.06 16.39
CA LYS A 133 2.93 32.46 16.18
C LYS A 133 4.05 33.45 16.54
N LEU A 134 4.85 33.12 17.55
CA LEU A 134 6.00 33.93 17.98
C LEU A 134 7.13 33.96 16.94
N TYR A 135 7.32 32.87 16.20
CA TYR A 135 8.45 32.74 15.29
C TYR A 135 7.98 32.38 13.87
N ASN A 136 8.56 33.02 12.88
CA ASN A 136 8.42 32.61 11.49
C ASN A 136 9.22 31.32 11.30
N HIS A 137 8.66 30.35 10.61
CA HIS A 137 9.30 29.05 10.32
C HIS A 137 9.76 28.29 11.58
N ALA A 138 9.02 28.39 12.68
CA ALA A 138 9.27 27.59 13.89
C ALA A 138 9.19 26.06 13.62
N HIS A 139 8.40 25.66 12.63
CA HIS A 139 8.25 24.30 12.17
C HIS A 139 8.60 24.22 10.69
N VAL A 140 9.47 23.26 10.35
CA VAL A 140 9.86 22.94 8.98
C VAL A 140 9.06 21.72 8.53
N TYR A 141 8.34 21.83 7.42
CA TYR A 141 7.49 20.78 6.88
C TYR A 141 7.97 20.32 5.51
N ALA A 142 7.46 19.18 5.05
CA ALA A 142 7.79 18.65 3.73
C ALA A 142 7.40 19.60 2.58
N ARG A 143 6.38 20.46 2.76
CA ARG A 143 5.99 21.51 1.79
C ARG A 143 7.05 22.58 1.56
N ASP A 144 8.00 22.74 2.48
CA ASP A 144 9.09 23.70 2.37
C ASP A 144 10.21 23.20 1.45
N ILE A 145 10.14 21.94 1.04
CA ILE A 145 11.05 21.34 0.05
C ILE A 145 10.66 21.82 -1.34
N VAL A 146 11.63 22.35 -2.07
CA VAL A 146 11.45 22.88 -3.41
C VAL A 146 12.08 21.94 -4.45
N TYR A 147 11.33 21.60 -5.49
CA TYR A 147 11.83 20.88 -6.66
C TYR A 147 12.51 21.83 -7.62
N GLU A 148 13.75 21.53 -7.99
CA GLU A 148 14.53 22.28 -8.98
C GLU A 148 14.76 21.42 -10.23
N PRO A 149 14.00 21.65 -11.31
CA PRO A 149 14.15 20.86 -12.53
C PRO A 149 15.51 21.08 -13.20
N ILE A 150 16.20 19.99 -13.53
CA ILE A 150 17.47 20.01 -14.24
C ILE A 150 17.24 19.62 -15.70
N GLY A 151 17.79 20.40 -16.63
CA GLY A 151 17.75 20.09 -18.06
C GLY A 151 16.33 19.88 -18.61
N ARG A 152 16.04 18.69 -19.14
CA ARG A 152 14.75 18.35 -19.77
C ARG A 152 13.66 17.92 -18.79
N GLN A 153 13.93 17.89 -17.48
CA GLN A 153 12.96 17.45 -16.47
C GLN A 153 11.67 18.27 -16.46
N SER A 154 11.75 19.57 -16.74
CA SER A 154 10.58 20.47 -16.83
C SER A 154 9.57 20.04 -17.90
N MET A 155 9.98 19.25 -18.91
CA MET A 155 9.09 18.73 -19.93
C MET A 155 8.22 17.56 -19.43
N TYR A 156 8.68 16.84 -18.41
CA TYR A 156 8.05 15.64 -17.88
C TYR A 156 7.43 15.84 -16.49
N PHE A 157 8.01 16.75 -15.72
CA PHE A 157 7.62 17.02 -14.33
C PHE A 157 7.22 18.48 -14.15
N SER A 158 6.06 18.86 -14.73
CA SER A 158 5.50 20.21 -14.64
C SER A 158 4.00 20.16 -14.38
N GLY A 159 3.44 21.25 -13.88
CA GLY A 159 2.01 21.37 -13.53
C GLY A 159 1.59 20.31 -12.50
N GLU A 160 0.55 19.55 -12.80
CA GLU A 160 0.05 18.48 -11.93
C GLU A 160 1.02 17.29 -11.78
N ASN A 161 1.96 17.16 -12.71
CA ASN A 161 2.98 16.11 -12.71
C ASN A 161 4.27 16.53 -12.00
N THR A 162 4.31 17.71 -11.38
CA THR A 162 5.50 18.19 -10.67
C THR A 162 5.89 17.24 -9.53
N ILE A 163 7.18 17.17 -9.24
CA ILE A 163 7.66 16.36 -8.13
C ILE A 163 7.37 17.12 -6.82
N ALA A 164 6.60 16.49 -5.95
CA ALA A 164 6.21 17.06 -4.66
C ALA A 164 6.06 15.98 -3.58
N PRO A 165 6.20 16.32 -2.29
CA PRO A 165 5.86 15.39 -1.21
C PRO A 165 4.40 14.98 -1.29
N VAL A 166 4.11 13.70 -1.07
CA VAL A 166 2.73 13.17 -1.03
C VAL A 166 1.92 13.83 0.08
N ASN A 167 2.52 13.97 1.26
CA ASN A 167 1.92 14.69 2.38
C ASN A 167 2.78 15.93 2.70
N PRO A 168 2.27 17.14 2.39
CA PRO A 168 3.00 18.39 2.63
C PRO A 168 3.17 18.71 4.12
N ASP A 169 2.38 18.11 5.01
CA ASP A 169 2.36 18.41 6.44
C ASP A 169 3.27 17.50 7.28
N ILE A 170 4.12 16.68 6.65
CA ILE A 170 5.14 15.90 7.37
C ILE A 170 6.11 16.87 8.04
N LEU A 171 6.17 16.84 9.38
CA LEU A 171 7.08 17.67 10.17
C LEU A 171 8.51 17.12 10.06
N ILE A 172 9.44 17.94 9.55
CA ILE A 172 10.86 17.60 9.40
C ILE A 172 11.63 17.96 10.68
N ALA A 173 11.55 19.22 11.09
CA ALA A 173 12.24 19.75 12.27
C ALA A 173 11.47 20.88 12.93
N LYS A 174 11.81 21.18 14.17
CA LYS A 174 11.35 22.38 14.90
C LYS A 174 12.55 23.26 15.15
N LEU A 175 12.45 24.52 14.74
CA LEU A 175 13.51 25.51 14.86
C LEU A 175 13.19 26.57 15.91
N ARG A 176 14.25 27.26 16.37
CA ARG A 176 14.20 28.48 17.18
C ARG A 176 14.90 29.62 16.46
N PRO A 177 14.61 30.89 16.80
CA PRO A 177 15.23 32.04 16.16
C PRO A 177 16.74 31.93 16.07
N GLY A 178 17.30 32.21 14.88
CA GLY A 178 18.71 32.09 14.56
C GLY A 178 19.15 30.68 14.14
N GLN A 179 18.23 29.68 14.13
CA GLN A 179 18.53 28.36 13.58
C GLN A 179 18.16 28.32 12.09
N VAL A 180 19.00 27.62 11.33
CA VAL A 180 18.90 27.48 9.87
C VAL A 180 19.05 26.01 9.49
N ILE A 181 18.30 25.59 8.49
CA ILE A 181 18.52 24.37 7.71
C ILE A 181 18.67 24.78 6.25
N ASP A 182 19.85 24.48 5.69
CA ASP A 182 20.16 24.73 4.28
C ASP A 182 20.82 23.47 3.69
N LEU A 183 20.15 22.86 2.73
CA LEU A 183 20.60 21.59 2.15
C LEU A 183 20.05 21.36 0.74
N THR A 184 20.80 20.57 -0.01
CA THR A 184 20.42 20.06 -1.33
C THR A 184 20.26 18.54 -1.26
N MET A 185 19.24 18.01 -1.93
CA MET A 185 18.94 16.59 -1.96
C MET A 185 18.91 16.06 -3.39
N HIS A 186 19.46 14.88 -3.59
CA HIS A 186 19.34 14.14 -4.83
C HIS A 186 18.42 12.94 -4.65
N MET A 187 17.38 12.88 -5.46
CA MET A 187 16.51 11.73 -5.55
C MET A 187 16.87 10.87 -6.76
N HIS A 188 16.70 9.58 -6.59
CA HIS A 188 16.91 8.60 -7.64
C HIS A 188 15.73 7.64 -7.74
N LYS A 189 15.61 7.01 -8.92
CA LYS A 189 14.69 5.91 -9.15
C LYS A 189 15.26 4.65 -8.50
N GLY A 190 14.48 4.02 -7.63
CA GLY A 190 14.86 2.81 -6.92
C GLY A 190 13.69 1.87 -6.71
N VAL A 191 13.94 0.71 -6.11
CA VAL A 191 12.97 -0.35 -5.84
C VAL A 191 13.01 -0.75 -4.37
N GLY A 192 11.88 -1.26 -3.87
CA GLY A 192 11.74 -1.66 -2.48
C GLY A 192 12.70 -2.78 -2.04
N SER A 193 13.22 -3.58 -2.98
CA SER A 193 14.26 -4.59 -2.69
C SER A 193 15.60 -3.98 -2.28
N ASP A 194 15.91 -2.77 -2.73
CA ASP A 194 17.15 -2.08 -2.39
C ASP A 194 17.02 -1.39 -1.01
N HIS A 195 15.92 -0.68 -0.81
CA HIS A 195 15.60 -0.06 0.47
C HIS A 195 14.10 0.20 0.59
N ALA A 196 13.54 0.03 1.79
CA ALA A 196 12.10 0.18 2.06
C ALA A 196 11.52 1.57 1.70
N LYS A 197 12.34 2.63 1.67
CA LYS A 197 11.94 3.98 1.24
C LYS A 197 11.41 4.04 -0.20
N PHE A 198 11.81 3.09 -1.04
CA PHE A 198 11.35 2.95 -2.41
C PHE A 198 10.11 2.06 -2.55
N SER A 199 9.60 1.46 -1.47
CA SER A 199 8.37 0.67 -1.54
C SER A 199 7.18 1.58 -1.75
N PRO A 200 6.37 1.37 -2.81
CA PRO A 200 5.18 2.18 -3.07
C PRO A 200 4.02 1.84 -2.15
N VAL A 201 4.15 0.77 -1.37
CA VAL A 201 3.11 0.29 -0.47
C VAL A 201 3.55 0.36 0.98
N ALA A 202 2.66 0.84 1.85
CA ALA A 202 2.79 0.68 3.29
C ALA A 202 2.42 -0.75 3.70
N THR A 203 1.38 -1.30 3.06
CA THR A 203 0.93 -2.68 3.26
C THR A 203 0.46 -3.28 1.94
N ALA A 204 0.96 -4.47 1.59
CA ALA A 204 0.37 -5.32 0.57
C ALA A 204 0.21 -6.72 1.13
N SER A 205 -1.02 -7.12 1.35
CA SER A 205 -1.36 -8.41 1.94
C SER A 205 -2.50 -9.08 1.19
N TYR A 206 -2.62 -10.38 1.36
CA TYR A 206 -3.81 -11.11 0.93
C TYR A 206 -4.24 -12.13 1.97
N ARG A 207 -5.50 -12.48 1.93
CA ARG A 207 -6.08 -13.62 2.65
C ARG A 207 -6.94 -14.44 1.72
N LEU A 208 -7.09 -15.71 2.04
CA LEU A 208 -8.00 -16.60 1.32
C LEU A 208 -9.44 -16.29 1.71
N MET A 209 -10.36 -16.37 0.74
CA MET A 209 -11.79 -16.23 0.97
C MET A 209 -12.27 -17.29 1.98
N PRO A 210 -12.80 -16.90 3.15
CA PRO A 210 -13.32 -17.83 4.12
C PRO A 210 -14.56 -18.56 3.61
N THR A 211 -14.75 -19.80 4.03
CA THR A 211 -15.99 -20.56 3.80
C THR A 211 -16.56 -21.04 5.12
N ILE A 212 -17.85 -20.83 5.30
CA ILE A 212 -18.62 -21.23 6.49
C ILE A 212 -19.73 -22.13 5.99
N ASN A 213 -19.59 -23.43 6.21
CA ASN A 213 -20.60 -24.42 5.79
C ASN A 213 -21.36 -24.89 7.02
N ILE A 214 -22.66 -24.58 7.10
CA ILE A 214 -23.55 -25.07 8.14
C ILE A 214 -24.01 -26.46 7.69
N LEU A 215 -23.56 -27.50 8.40
CA LEU A 215 -23.85 -28.91 8.10
C LEU A 215 -25.18 -29.37 8.68
N LYS A 216 -25.54 -28.83 9.85
CA LYS A 216 -26.80 -29.10 10.55
C LYS A 216 -27.48 -27.79 10.91
N PRO A 217 -28.80 -27.69 10.86
CA PRO A 217 -29.52 -26.47 11.21
C PRO A 217 -29.14 -25.93 12.59
N ILE A 218 -29.01 -24.62 12.69
CA ILE A 218 -28.78 -23.89 13.92
C ILE A 218 -29.96 -22.93 14.10
N ILE A 219 -30.79 -23.15 15.13
CA ILE A 219 -32.13 -22.57 15.27
C ILE A 219 -32.28 -21.92 16.64
N GLY A 220 -33.22 -20.97 16.77
CA GLY A 220 -33.63 -20.36 18.01
C GLY A 220 -32.50 -19.56 18.68
N GLN A 221 -32.30 -19.78 19.98
CA GLN A 221 -31.25 -19.08 20.73
C GLN A 221 -29.83 -19.46 20.28
N ASP A 222 -29.64 -20.72 19.83
CA ASP A 222 -28.36 -21.16 19.26
C ASP A 222 -28.00 -20.37 18.01
N ALA A 223 -28.99 -20.01 17.17
CA ALA A 223 -28.75 -19.18 15.98
C ALA A 223 -28.25 -17.78 16.35
N VAL A 224 -28.82 -17.17 17.37
CA VAL A 224 -28.38 -15.87 17.87
C VAL A 224 -26.97 -15.95 18.47
N LYS A 225 -26.70 -16.98 19.29
CA LYS A 225 -25.39 -17.22 19.86
C LYS A 225 -24.33 -17.46 18.78
N PHE A 226 -24.67 -18.26 17.75
CA PHE A 226 -23.79 -18.52 16.62
C PHE A 226 -23.49 -17.25 15.83
N ALA A 227 -24.49 -16.40 15.56
CA ALA A 227 -24.28 -15.12 14.88
C ALA A 227 -23.35 -14.19 15.65
N ASN A 228 -23.41 -14.20 16.98
CA ASN A 228 -22.53 -13.39 17.82
C ASN A 228 -21.06 -13.87 17.86
N CYS A 229 -20.78 -15.10 17.40
CA CYS A 229 -19.41 -15.60 17.25
C CYS A 229 -18.69 -15.01 16.02
N PHE A 230 -19.39 -14.26 15.18
CA PHE A 230 -18.85 -13.67 13.96
C PHE A 230 -19.04 -12.15 13.93
N PRO A 231 -18.23 -11.42 13.13
CA PRO A 231 -18.48 -10.01 12.86
C PRO A 231 -19.88 -9.77 12.28
N LYS A 232 -20.43 -8.59 12.56
CA LYS A 232 -21.76 -8.21 12.04
C LYS A 232 -21.82 -8.33 10.51
N GLY A 233 -22.87 -9.02 10.03
CA GLY A 233 -23.12 -9.21 8.60
C GLY A 233 -22.57 -10.51 8.02
N VAL A 234 -21.71 -11.25 8.72
CA VAL A 234 -21.24 -12.59 8.28
C VAL A 234 -22.38 -13.61 8.35
N ILE A 235 -23.03 -13.69 9.50
CA ILE A 235 -24.17 -14.56 9.75
C ILE A 235 -25.42 -13.70 9.89
N GLY A 236 -26.43 -14.01 9.07
CA GLY A 236 -27.77 -13.42 9.18
C GLY A 236 -28.72 -14.33 9.96
N LEU A 237 -29.71 -13.74 10.59
CA LEU A 237 -30.80 -14.44 11.23
C LEU A 237 -32.04 -14.33 10.33
N GLU A 238 -32.56 -15.45 9.88
CA GLU A 238 -33.78 -15.54 9.08
C GLU A 238 -34.81 -16.40 9.81
N LYS A 239 -36.10 -16.12 9.61
CA LYS A 239 -37.16 -16.96 10.15
C LYS A 239 -37.32 -18.22 9.29
N VAL A 240 -37.48 -19.36 9.96
CA VAL A 240 -37.82 -20.64 9.27
C VAL A 240 -39.17 -20.48 8.61
N THR A 241 -39.23 -20.74 7.31
CA THR A 241 -40.48 -20.66 6.53
C THR A 241 -41.31 -21.92 6.72
N ARG A 242 -42.64 -21.79 6.53
CA ARG A 242 -43.55 -22.93 6.59
C ARG A 242 -43.15 -24.06 5.64
N LYS A 243 -42.64 -23.72 4.46
CA LYS A 243 -42.14 -24.70 3.47
C LYS A 243 -40.94 -25.51 3.97
N GLU A 244 -40.03 -24.85 4.68
CA GLU A 244 -38.85 -25.49 5.26
C GLU A 244 -39.23 -26.38 6.46
N ALA A 245 -40.13 -25.90 7.31
CA ALA A 245 -40.62 -26.64 8.47
C ALA A 245 -41.46 -27.86 8.08
N SER A 246 -42.07 -27.87 6.89
CA SER A 246 -42.89 -29.00 6.37
C SER A 246 -42.06 -30.00 5.57
N LYS A 247 -40.80 -29.71 5.28
CA LYS A 247 -39.93 -30.59 4.49
C LYS A 247 -39.26 -31.63 5.40
N GLU A 248 -39.67 -32.89 5.24
CA GLU A 248 -39.12 -34.02 6.00
C GLU A 248 -37.60 -34.17 5.77
N GLY A 249 -36.83 -34.37 6.83
CA GLY A 249 -35.38 -34.46 6.78
C GLY A 249 -34.64 -33.12 6.64
N SER A 250 -35.34 -32.00 6.73
CA SER A 250 -34.71 -30.64 6.68
C SER A 250 -34.00 -30.26 7.97
N GLY A 251 -34.39 -30.90 9.10
CA GLY A 251 -33.96 -30.53 10.46
C GLY A 251 -34.57 -29.22 10.98
N TYR A 252 -35.60 -28.69 10.26
CA TYR A 252 -36.39 -27.53 10.65
C TYR A 252 -37.83 -27.91 11.06
N GLU A 253 -38.10 -29.21 11.16
CA GLU A 253 -39.44 -29.69 11.48
C GLU A 253 -39.92 -29.18 12.86
N GLY A 254 -41.09 -28.59 12.89
CA GLY A 254 -41.71 -28.03 14.09
C GLY A 254 -41.17 -26.68 14.56
N HIS A 255 -40.21 -26.08 13.84
CA HIS A 255 -39.57 -24.80 14.20
C HIS A 255 -40.07 -23.63 13.30
N GLU A 256 -41.31 -23.65 12.78
CA GLU A 256 -41.87 -22.58 12.00
C GLU A 256 -41.83 -21.24 12.77
N GLY A 257 -41.29 -20.19 12.16
CA GLY A 257 -41.20 -18.84 12.74
C GLY A 257 -40.02 -18.60 13.65
N GLU A 258 -39.27 -19.62 14.06
CA GLU A 258 -38.02 -19.46 14.81
C GLU A 258 -36.89 -18.91 13.94
N PHE A 259 -35.88 -18.30 14.57
CA PHE A 259 -34.70 -17.82 13.85
C PHE A 259 -33.77 -18.98 13.50
N LYS A 260 -33.28 -18.98 12.25
CA LYS A 260 -32.19 -19.84 11.77
C LYS A 260 -30.97 -19.00 11.39
N ALA A 261 -29.79 -19.55 11.61
CA ALA A 261 -28.55 -18.93 11.15
C ALA A 261 -28.32 -19.20 9.65
N VAL A 262 -28.02 -18.14 8.88
CA VAL A 262 -27.70 -18.22 7.45
C VAL A 262 -26.43 -17.46 7.18
N VAL A 263 -25.53 -18.03 6.38
CA VAL A 263 -24.30 -17.33 5.94
C VAL A 263 -24.67 -16.28 4.90
N LYS A 264 -24.41 -15.01 5.18
CA LYS A 264 -24.70 -13.88 4.30
C LYS A 264 -23.47 -13.43 3.53
N ASP A 265 -22.44 -13.01 4.25
CA ASP A 265 -21.22 -12.47 3.67
C ASP A 265 -19.99 -13.04 4.39
N PRO A 266 -19.46 -14.19 3.92
CA PRO A 266 -18.27 -14.78 4.54
C PRO A 266 -17.00 -13.97 4.33
N MET A 267 -16.99 -13.00 3.40
CA MET A 267 -15.82 -12.14 3.17
C MET A 267 -15.52 -11.25 4.38
N ARG A 268 -16.53 -10.89 5.19
CA ARG A 268 -16.35 -10.10 6.41
C ARG A 268 -15.79 -10.91 7.58
N ASP A 269 -15.70 -12.24 7.46
CA ASP A 269 -15.19 -13.07 8.55
C ASP A 269 -13.70 -12.80 8.79
N THR A 270 -13.33 -12.60 10.06
CA THR A 270 -11.96 -12.42 10.54
C THR A 270 -11.22 -13.75 10.76
N VAL A 271 -11.90 -14.88 10.54
CA VAL A 271 -11.36 -16.24 10.77
C VAL A 271 -10.97 -16.49 12.23
N SER A 272 -11.67 -15.88 13.17
CA SER A 272 -11.43 -16.02 14.63
C SER A 272 -11.67 -17.46 15.14
N ARG A 273 -12.52 -18.23 14.46
CA ARG A 273 -12.96 -19.58 14.86
C ARG A 273 -13.67 -19.63 16.22
N GLU A 274 -14.20 -18.49 16.71
CA GLU A 274 -14.86 -18.41 18.01
C GLU A 274 -16.00 -19.41 18.17
N CYS A 275 -16.79 -19.64 17.09
CA CYS A 275 -17.88 -20.62 17.14
C CYS A 275 -17.43 -22.04 17.52
N LEU A 276 -16.17 -22.43 17.22
CA LEU A 276 -15.64 -23.77 17.54
C LEU A 276 -15.27 -23.93 19.03
N ARG A 277 -15.29 -22.85 19.84
CA ARG A 277 -15.14 -22.94 21.30
C ARG A 277 -16.37 -23.50 21.98
N HIS A 278 -17.52 -23.45 21.31
CA HIS A 278 -18.79 -23.94 21.79
C HIS A 278 -19.02 -25.36 21.27
N ASP A 279 -19.16 -26.33 22.16
CA ASP A 279 -19.32 -27.73 21.81
C ASP A 279 -20.57 -27.99 20.96
N GLU A 280 -21.62 -27.20 21.16
CA GLU A 280 -22.88 -27.27 20.41
C GLU A 280 -22.73 -26.98 18.91
N PHE A 281 -21.66 -26.29 18.48
CA PHE A 281 -21.43 -25.94 17.06
C PHE A 281 -20.36 -26.77 16.37
N LYS A 282 -19.52 -27.51 17.11
CA LYS A 282 -18.40 -28.27 16.55
C LYS A 282 -18.81 -29.23 15.45
N ASP A 283 -19.92 -29.95 15.63
CA ASP A 283 -20.45 -30.93 14.67
C ASP A 283 -21.47 -30.33 13.67
N LYS A 284 -21.87 -29.08 13.89
CA LYS A 284 -22.86 -28.41 13.04
C LYS A 284 -22.24 -27.53 11.98
N VAL A 285 -20.95 -27.18 12.10
CA VAL A 285 -20.30 -26.19 11.23
C VAL A 285 -18.93 -26.66 10.78
N LYS A 286 -18.65 -26.47 9.49
CA LYS A 286 -17.32 -26.68 8.91
C LYS A 286 -16.78 -25.35 8.40
N LEU A 287 -15.71 -24.86 9.02
CA LEU A 287 -14.96 -23.70 8.57
C LEU A 287 -13.86 -24.12 7.60
N GLY A 288 -13.69 -23.35 6.54
CA GLY A 288 -12.68 -23.59 5.51
C GLY A 288 -12.25 -22.32 4.81
N ARG A 289 -11.53 -22.51 3.70
CA ARG A 289 -11.07 -21.40 2.82
C ARG A 289 -11.11 -21.88 1.38
N ARG A 290 -11.44 -20.99 0.45
CA ARG A 290 -11.30 -21.23 -0.99
C ARG A 290 -9.85 -21.04 -1.39
N ARG A 291 -9.24 -22.06 -2.01
CA ARG A 291 -7.83 -22.08 -2.38
C ARG A 291 -7.52 -21.25 -3.64
N ASP A 292 -8.52 -20.96 -4.43
CA ASP A 292 -8.47 -20.26 -5.71
C ASP A 292 -8.99 -18.81 -5.64
N HIS A 293 -9.27 -18.30 -4.43
CA HIS A 293 -9.85 -16.98 -4.23
C HIS A 293 -9.07 -16.21 -3.15
N PHE A 294 -8.37 -15.16 -3.58
CA PHE A 294 -7.52 -14.32 -2.76
C PHE A 294 -8.11 -12.92 -2.65
N ILE A 295 -8.30 -12.43 -1.43
CA ILE A 295 -8.74 -11.08 -1.14
C ILE A 295 -7.50 -10.28 -0.79
N PHE A 296 -7.12 -9.36 -1.68
CA PHE A 296 -6.00 -8.45 -1.49
C PHE A 296 -6.44 -7.19 -0.77
N GLN A 297 -5.52 -6.66 0.04
CA GLN A 297 -5.57 -5.32 0.60
C GLN A 297 -4.22 -4.65 0.33
N VAL A 298 -4.27 -3.51 -0.35
CA VAL A 298 -3.10 -2.73 -0.76
C VAL A 298 -3.26 -1.31 -0.25
N GLU A 299 -2.35 -0.89 0.61
CA GLU A 299 -2.26 0.47 1.13
C GLU A 299 -1.08 1.16 0.48
N SER A 300 -1.35 2.19 -0.31
CA SER A 300 -0.32 2.97 -0.98
C SER A 300 0.34 3.96 -0.03
N THR A 301 1.65 4.21 -0.23
CA THR A 301 2.35 5.36 0.37
C THR A 301 1.98 6.70 -0.29
N GLY A 302 1.18 6.66 -1.39
CA GLY A 302 0.75 7.80 -2.16
C GLY A 302 1.70 8.19 -3.31
N GLN A 303 2.84 7.53 -3.45
CA GLN A 303 3.74 7.69 -4.60
C GLN A 303 3.09 7.21 -5.90
N TRP A 304 2.28 6.15 -5.81
CA TRP A 304 1.41 5.60 -6.83
C TRP A 304 -0.01 5.47 -6.30
N ASP A 305 -1.01 5.57 -7.15
CA ASP A 305 -2.38 5.19 -6.77
C ASP A 305 -2.47 3.69 -6.56
N SER A 306 -3.30 3.25 -5.65
CA SER A 306 -3.36 1.85 -5.20
C SER A 306 -3.71 0.84 -6.32
N ASP A 307 -4.56 1.23 -7.28
CA ASP A 307 -4.90 0.44 -8.46
C ASP A 307 -3.75 0.41 -9.48
N ALA A 308 -3.06 1.54 -9.65
CA ALA A 308 -1.90 1.63 -10.52
C ALA A 308 -0.76 0.70 -10.08
N ILE A 309 -0.57 0.50 -8.76
CA ILE A 309 0.42 -0.44 -8.22
C ILE A 309 0.13 -1.88 -8.69
N LEU A 310 -1.13 -2.29 -8.76
CA LEU A 310 -1.49 -3.60 -9.28
C LEU A 310 -1.15 -3.72 -10.77
N LEU A 311 -1.48 -2.70 -11.57
CA LEU A 311 -1.18 -2.68 -13.00
C LEU A 311 0.33 -2.73 -13.27
N GLU A 312 1.12 -1.99 -12.48
CA GLU A 312 2.58 -2.06 -12.54
C GLU A 312 3.11 -3.44 -12.16
N ALA A 313 2.56 -4.06 -11.12
CA ALA A 313 2.96 -5.41 -10.73
C ALA A 313 2.70 -6.43 -11.86
N VAL A 314 1.59 -6.30 -12.58
CA VAL A 314 1.29 -7.13 -13.77
C VAL A 314 2.32 -6.87 -14.89
N ALA A 315 2.63 -5.60 -15.17
CA ALA A 315 3.61 -5.22 -16.18
C ALA A 315 5.01 -5.77 -15.84
N HIS A 316 5.43 -5.66 -14.58
CA HIS A 316 6.71 -6.21 -14.10
C HIS A 316 6.77 -7.75 -14.19
N LEU A 317 5.70 -8.45 -13.84
CA LEU A 317 5.65 -9.91 -13.97
C LEU A 317 5.77 -10.33 -15.44
N LYS A 318 5.05 -9.65 -16.34
CA LYS A 318 5.14 -9.87 -17.79
C LYS A 318 6.57 -9.65 -18.30
N GLU A 319 7.21 -8.58 -17.89
CA GLU A 319 8.59 -8.27 -18.33
C GLU A 319 9.60 -9.30 -17.80
N LYS A 320 9.45 -9.76 -16.54
CA LYS A 320 10.28 -10.84 -15.99
C LYS A 320 10.12 -12.15 -16.80
N ALA A 321 8.89 -12.49 -17.15
CA ALA A 321 8.63 -13.68 -17.97
C ALA A 321 9.27 -13.57 -19.36
N ARG A 322 9.14 -12.39 -20.02
CA ARG A 322 9.75 -12.13 -21.33
C ARG A 322 11.28 -12.23 -21.30
N ARG A 323 11.92 -11.63 -20.28
CA ARG A 323 13.38 -11.73 -20.10
C ARG A 323 13.84 -13.17 -19.90
N LEU A 324 13.10 -13.96 -19.15
CA LEU A 324 13.42 -15.39 -18.95
C LEU A 324 13.30 -16.15 -20.27
N GLU A 325 12.26 -15.90 -21.06
CA GLU A 325 12.08 -16.50 -22.39
C GLU A 325 13.24 -16.15 -23.32
N GLU A 326 13.65 -14.88 -23.40
CA GLU A 326 14.79 -14.43 -24.18
C GLU A 326 16.11 -15.10 -23.76
N HIS A 327 16.34 -15.22 -22.43
CA HIS A 327 17.51 -15.91 -21.91
C HIS A 327 17.53 -17.39 -22.29
N LEU A 328 16.42 -18.09 -22.15
CA LEU A 328 16.31 -19.50 -22.52
C LEU A 328 16.54 -19.71 -24.02
N PHE A 329 15.99 -18.81 -24.86
CA PHE A 329 16.21 -18.86 -26.31
C PHE A 329 17.67 -18.64 -26.68
N ASN A 330 18.37 -17.71 -26.03
CA ASN A 330 19.79 -17.44 -26.25
C ASN A 330 20.70 -18.60 -25.75
N MET A 331 20.29 -19.33 -24.71
CA MET A 331 21.04 -20.52 -24.22
C MET A 331 20.83 -21.74 -25.10
N ALA A 332 19.73 -21.81 -25.85
CA ALA A 332 19.44 -22.92 -26.79
C ALA A 332 20.09 -22.77 -28.17
N ARG A 333 20.76 -21.68 -28.43
CA ARG A 333 21.61 -21.42 -29.60
C ARG A 333 23.07 -21.67 -29.32
#